data_e7f2cfbfae2160206e114d48cd6cb7e0
#
_entry.id   e7f2cfbfae2160206e114d48cd6cb7e0
#
_cell.length_a   1.000
_cell.length_b   1.000
_cell.length_c   1.000
_cell.angle_alpha   90.00
_cell.angle_beta   90.00
_cell.angle_gamma   90.00
#
_symmetry.space_group_name_H-M   'P 1'
#
loop_
_entity.id
_entity.type
_entity.pdbx_description
1 polymer ?
#
loop_
_entity_poly.entity_id
_entity_poly.type
_entity_poly.pdbx_seq_one_letter_code
_entity_poly.pdbx_strand_id
1 'polypeptide(L)'
;MPLQDFIFARHTDFHNWAWAGQFSMCHSKGPIVNTVKEIIQGLEKPITLVLPMSDGYSSDTNEGIARKGREEFESNITQPNSIVGLLCTRNFADPRVFLMPLDDESFEIGVVDVILKRTSLPNWEDRKPIAYWRGCLSGGHSPTPRTNLVWELYDFPHADVKLTRVRNLDPAHQGRLLFSEDTRFYDNEKGLDEHVKHKYIFIVDGNCIASSHQWVFASGSVPIMVTHPENEYWFKKYLKPGFHYVSVKYDLSDLKETIEWLINNDDKAKQIAENAMEFAKYTFSSEFQHGYLMKEIKRVAGV
;
A
#
# COMPACT_ATOMS: atom_id res chain seq x y z
N MET A 1 -7.08 -13.82 -29.98
CA MET A 1 -5.67 -13.85 -30.41
C MET A 1 -4.79 -13.95 -29.18
N PRO A 2 -3.68 -14.67 -29.23
CA PRO A 2 -2.78 -14.74 -28.08
C PRO A 2 -2.19 -13.38 -27.78
N LEU A 3 -1.83 -13.17 -26.51
CA LEU A 3 -0.98 -12.06 -26.07
C LEU A 3 0.25 -12.02 -26.97
N GLN A 4 0.48 -10.91 -27.70
CA GLN A 4 1.58 -10.84 -28.67
C GLN A 4 2.91 -10.61 -27.95
N ASP A 5 2.94 -9.76 -26.92
CA ASP A 5 4.14 -9.45 -26.15
C ASP A 5 3.82 -9.24 -24.67
N PHE A 6 4.68 -9.80 -23.83
CA PHE A 6 4.63 -9.63 -22.39
C PHE A 6 5.94 -8.97 -21.96
N ILE A 7 5.88 -7.65 -21.78
CA ILE A 7 7.06 -6.87 -21.46
C ILE A 7 7.09 -6.59 -19.95
N PHE A 8 8.13 -7.08 -19.30
CA PHE A 8 8.54 -6.61 -17.99
C PHE A 8 9.56 -5.50 -18.18
N ALA A 9 9.21 -4.28 -17.84
CA ALA A 9 10.19 -3.20 -17.76
C ALA A 9 11.19 -3.56 -16.64
N ARG A 10 12.37 -4.04 -17.01
CA ARG A 10 13.43 -4.38 -16.07
C ARG A 10 14.15 -3.11 -15.66
N HIS A 11 14.20 -2.85 -14.38
CA HIS A 11 15.06 -1.85 -13.80
C HIS A 11 16.39 -2.49 -13.36
N THR A 12 17.48 -2.12 -14.01
CA THR A 12 18.81 -2.72 -13.75
C THR A 12 19.41 -2.32 -12.41
N ASP A 13 18.95 -1.25 -11.77
CA ASP A 13 19.50 -0.76 -10.51
C ASP A 13 18.78 -1.29 -9.26
N PHE A 14 17.75 -2.12 -9.43
CA PHE A 14 17.01 -2.77 -8.34
C PHE A 14 17.57 -4.11 -7.87
N HIS A 15 18.81 -4.45 -8.18
CA HIS A 15 19.43 -5.68 -7.68
C HIS A 15 19.47 -5.82 -6.15
N ASN A 16 19.23 -4.72 -5.41
CA ASN A 16 19.16 -4.73 -3.95
C ASN A 16 17.73 -4.74 -3.39
N TRP A 17 16.71 -4.73 -4.23
CA TRP A 17 15.31 -4.81 -3.85
C TRP A 17 14.74 -6.22 -3.97
N ALA A 18 15.58 -7.22 -3.76
CA ALA A 18 15.12 -8.58 -3.55
C ALA A 18 14.34 -8.61 -2.23
N TRP A 19 13.08 -8.25 -2.31
CA TRP A 19 12.13 -8.36 -1.24
C TRP A 19 11.87 -9.84 -0.99
N ALA A 20 12.43 -10.34 0.09
CA ALA A 20 12.04 -11.61 0.62
C ALA A 20 10.53 -11.57 0.95
N GLY A 21 9.72 -12.11 0.08
CA GLY A 21 8.49 -12.78 0.47
C GLY A 21 7.21 -11.97 0.62
N GLN A 22 7.11 -10.68 0.26
CA GLN A 22 5.87 -9.94 0.45
C GLN A 22 5.29 -9.27 -0.82
N PHE A 23 6.01 -9.28 -1.92
CA PHE A 23 5.52 -8.71 -3.19
C PHE A 23 5.74 -9.72 -4.31
N SER A 24 4.83 -10.69 -4.41
CA SER A 24 4.83 -11.65 -5.51
C SER A 24 4.55 -11.00 -6.87
N MET A 25 4.06 -9.77 -6.89
CA MET A 25 3.86 -9.01 -8.13
C MET A 25 5.15 -8.64 -8.86
N CYS A 26 6.28 -8.61 -8.16
CA CYS A 26 7.59 -8.52 -8.80
C CYS A 26 7.97 -9.80 -9.55
N HIS A 27 7.18 -10.86 -9.43
CA HIS A 27 7.42 -12.13 -10.09
C HIS A 27 6.34 -12.40 -11.15
N SER A 28 6.78 -12.76 -12.34
CA SER A 28 5.92 -13.10 -13.49
C SER A 28 5.00 -14.30 -13.27
N LYS A 29 4.81 -14.77 -12.05
CA LYS A 29 4.12 -16.00 -11.70
C LYS A 29 3.05 -15.85 -10.62
N GLY A 30 2.85 -14.66 -10.06
CA GLY A 30 1.83 -14.46 -9.01
C GLY A 30 0.39 -14.60 -9.53
N PRO A 31 -0.55 -14.98 -8.67
CA PRO A 31 -1.98 -15.15 -9.01
C PRO A 31 -2.59 -13.93 -9.72
N ILE A 32 -2.29 -12.73 -9.25
CA ILE A 32 -2.78 -11.49 -9.87
C ILE A 32 -2.29 -11.37 -11.31
N VAL A 33 -0.98 -11.56 -11.53
CA VAL A 33 -0.37 -11.47 -12.87
C VAL A 33 -0.91 -12.56 -13.79
N ASN A 34 -1.12 -13.77 -13.30
CA ASN A 34 -1.70 -14.87 -14.09
C ASN A 34 -3.14 -14.54 -14.50
N THR A 35 -3.95 -14.03 -13.57
CA THR A 35 -5.33 -13.61 -13.88
C THR A 35 -5.35 -12.47 -14.92
N VAL A 36 -4.45 -11.49 -14.80
CA VAL A 36 -4.32 -10.42 -15.81
C VAL A 36 -4.00 -11.01 -17.19
N LYS A 37 -3.05 -11.97 -17.27
CA LYS A 37 -2.71 -12.65 -18.52
C LYS A 37 -3.91 -13.40 -19.10
N GLU A 38 -4.62 -14.17 -18.28
CA GLU A 38 -5.79 -14.95 -18.69
C GLU A 38 -6.90 -14.05 -19.24
N ILE A 39 -7.18 -12.92 -18.56
CA ILE A 39 -8.16 -11.94 -19.02
C ILE A 39 -7.76 -11.42 -20.41
N ILE A 40 -6.49 -10.99 -20.58
CA ILE A 40 -6.01 -10.43 -21.85
C ILE A 40 -6.03 -11.48 -22.95
N GLN A 41 -5.64 -12.73 -22.67
CA GLN A 41 -5.69 -13.83 -23.63
C GLN A 41 -7.11 -14.13 -24.09
N GLY A 42 -8.11 -13.90 -23.22
CA GLY A 42 -9.52 -14.03 -23.57
C GLY A 42 -10.08 -12.88 -24.42
N LEU A 43 -9.33 -11.78 -24.60
CA LEU A 43 -9.75 -10.68 -25.46
C LEU A 43 -9.39 -10.98 -26.93
N GLU A 44 -10.33 -10.73 -27.83
CA GLU A 44 -10.13 -10.91 -29.29
C GLU A 44 -9.35 -9.74 -29.93
N LYS A 45 -8.30 -9.25 -29.25
CA LYS A 45 -7.54 -8.09 -29.64
C LYS A 45 -6.05 -8.28 -29.30
N PRO A 46 -5.13 -7.98 -30.21
CA PRO A 46 -3.70 -8.00 -29.87
C PRO A 46 -3.38 -6.88 -28.87
N ILE A 47 -2.83 -7.26 -27.73
CA ILE A 47 -2.50 -6.33 -26.63
C ILE A 47 -1.07 -6.58 -26.18
N THR A 48 -0.33 -5.51 -26.00
CA THR A 48 0.98 -5.51 -25.30
C THR A 48 0.74 -5.13 -23.83
N LEU A 49 0.99 -6.06 -22.91
CA LEU A 49 0.90 -5.80 -21.47
C LEU A 49 2.24 -5.34 -20.93
N VAL A 50 2.24 -4.18 -20.30
CA VAL A 50 3.40 -3.62 -19.60
C VAL A 50 3.16 -3.69 -18.10
N LEU A 51 4.02 -4.41 -17.38
CA LEU A 51 4.01 -4.49 -15.91
C LEU A 51 5.36 -4.01 -15.39
N PRO A 52 5.44 -2.76 -14.90
CA PRO A 52 6.65 -2.26 -14.27
C PRO A 52 6.99 -3.05 -13.01
N MET A 53 8.28 -3.30 -12.80
CA MET A 53 8.79 -3.97 -11.59
C MET A 53 8.95 -3.03 -10.40
N SER A 54 8.20 -1.93 -10.37
CA SER A 54 8.27 -0.91 -9.32
C SER A 54 6.95 -0.79 -8.57
N ASP A 55 7.01 -0.20 -7.37
CA ASP A 55 5.84 0.00 -6.51
C ASP A 55 4.78 0.93 -7.13
N GLY A 56 5.17 1.81 -8.05
CA GLY A 56 4.26 2.73 -8.71
C GLY A 56 4.96 3.75 -9.62
N TYR A 57 4.21 4.66 -10.18
CA TYR A 57 4.70 5.72 -11.06
C TYR A 57 4.26 7.11 -10.57
N SER A 58 5.23 8.05 -10.57
CA SER A 58 4.98 9.48 -10.33
C SER A 58 5.59 10.31 -11.45
N SER A 59 4.84 11.28 -11.96
CA SER A 59 5.35 12.24 -12.95
C SER A 59 6.24 13.31 -12.33
N ASP A 60 6.09 13.59 -11.04
CA ASP A 60 6.68 14.76 -10.38
C ASP A 60 8.09 14.52 -9.85
N THR A 61 8.41 13.27 -9.57
CA THR A 61 9.65 12.91 -8.91
C THR A 61 10.32 11.72 -9.59
N ASN A 62 11.63 11.54 -9.35
CA ASN A 62 12.31 10.31 -9.70
C ASN A 62 12.00 9.17 -8.71
N GLU A 63 11.04 9.39 -7.81
CA GLU A 63 10.60 8.39 -6.83
C GLU A 63 9.79 7.28 -7.52
N GLY A 64 10.01 6.05 -7.08
CA GLY A 64 9.28 4.88 -7.55
C GLY A 64 9.87 4.22 -8.80
N ILE A 65 10.21 4.99 -9.81
CA ILE A 65 10.93 4.53 -11.01
C ILE A 65 12.17 5.39 -11.19
N ALA A 66 13.36 4.81 -11.09
CA ALA A 66 14.59 5.55 -11.38
C ALA A 66 14.58 6.03 -12.86
N ARG A 67 15.31 7.11 -13.13
CA ARG A 67 15.27 7.82 -14.41
C ARG A 67 15.37 6.91 -15.66
N LYS A 68 16.25 5.91 -15.65
CA LYS A 68 16.36 4.95 -16.75
C LYS A 68 15.10 4.08 -16.93
N GLY A 69 14.52 3.61 -15.81
CA GLY A 69 13.28 2.85 -15.85
C GLY A 69 12.10 3.68 -16.32
N ARG A 70 12.11 5.00 -16.09
CA ARG A 70 11.09 5.90 -16.61
C ARG A 70 11.14 6.00 -18.13
N GLU A 71 12.30 6.22 -18.70
CA GLU A 71 12.48 6.30 -20.16
C GLU A 71 12.05 4.99 -20.84
N GLU A 72 12.42 3.86 -20.27
CA GLU A 72 12.00 2.54 -20.76
C GLU A 72 10.48 2.35 -20.59
N PHE A 73 9.92 2.70 -19.44
CA PHE A 73 8.49 2.64 -19.17
C PHE A 73 7.71 3.53 -20.16
N GLU A 74 8.09 4.80 -20.31
CA GLU A 74 7.45 5.73 -21.21
C GLU A 74 7.55 5.28 -22.68
N SER A 75 8.69 4.70 -23.07
CA SER A 75 8.84 4.10 -24.39
C SER A 75 7.90 2.91 -24.62
N ASN A 76 7.75 2.03 -23.61
CA ASN A 76 6.91 0.84 -23.73
C ASN A 76 5.41 1.19 -23.71
N ILE A 77 4.97 2.19 -22.96
CA ILE A 77 3.55 2.59 -22.96
C ILE A 77 3.12 3.26 -24.27
N THR A 78 4.07 3.71 -25.08
CA THR A 78 3.77 4.28 -26.40
C THR A 78 3.58 3.24 -27.50
N GLN A 79 3.88 1.96 -27.23
CA GLN A 79 3.67 0.87 -28.19
C GLN A 79 2.19 0.78 -28.58
N PRO A 80 1.87 0.45 -29.86
CA PRO A 80 0.49 0.25 -30.27
C PRO A 80 -0.24 -0.81 -29.43
N ASN A 81 -1.46 -0.52 -29.02
CA ASN A 81 -2.28 -1.41 -28.20
C ASN A 81 -1.66 -1.78 -26.84
N SER A 82 -0.75 -1.00 -26.30
CA SER A 82 -0.22 -1.24 -24.96
C SER A 82 -1.25 -0.88 -23.89
N ILE A 83 -1.29 -1.72 -22.84
CA ILE A 83 -1.96 -1.42 -21.57
C ILE A 83 -0.98 -1.60 -20.44
N VAL A 84 -1.15 -0.85 -19.36
CA VAL A 84 -0.18 -0.78 -18.26
C VAL A 84 -0.86 -1.04 -16.94
N GLY A 85 -0.38 -2.05 -16.20
CA GLY A 85 -0.82 -2.32 -14.83
C GLY A 85 0.15 -1.71 -13.81
N LEU A 86 -0.37 -0.88 -12.90
CA LEU A 86 0.41 -0.23 -11.84
C LEU A 86 -0.23 -0.47 -10.47
N LEU A 87 0.56 -0.48 -9.41
CA LEU A 87 0.05 -0.55 -8.04
C LEU A 87 -0.48 0.79 -7.56
N CYS A 88 0.21 1.85 -7.94
CA CYS A 88 -0.21 3.21 -7.64
C CYS A 88 0.36 4.21 -8.65
N THR A 89 -0.30 5.36 -8.73
CA THR A 89 0.19 6.51 -9.48
C THR A 89 0.13 7.76 -8.61
N ARG A 90 0.98 8.75 -8.95
CA ARG A 90 0.94 10.09 -8.37
C ARG A 90 1.10 11.11 -9.50
N ASN A 91 0.15 12.03 -9.61
CA ASN A 91 0.12 13.06 -10.66
C ASN A 91 0.29 12.46 -12.07
N PHE A 92 -0.24 11.27 -12.30
CA PHE A 92 -0.12 10.58 -13.56
C PHE A 92 -1.47 9.95 -13.95
N ALA A 93 -1.96 10.34 -15.10
CA ALA A 93 -3.18 9.79 -15.71
C ALA A 93 -2.90 9.45 -17.17
N ASP A 94 -3.12 8.20 -17.53
CA ASP A 94 -3.09 7.72 -18.91
C ASP A 94 -4.27 6.75 -19.10
N PRO A 95 -5.06 6.88 -20.18
CA PRO A 95 -6.24 6.04 -20.39
C PRO A 95 -5.90 4.55 -20.54
N ARG A 96 -4.66 4.21 -20.84
CA ARG A 96 -4.17 2.82 -20.97
C ARG A 96 -3.73 2.23 -19.64
N VAL A 97 -3.69 3.02 -18.56
CA VAL A 97 -3.29 2.56 -17.23
C VAL A 97 -4.49 2.02 -16.48
N PHE A 98 -4.29 0.88 -15.82
CA PHE A 98 -5.17 0.35 -14.79
C PHE A 98 -4.39 0.10 -13.51
N LEU A 99 -5.06 0.29 -12.37
CA LEU A 99 -4.47 0.07 -11.06
C LEU A 99 -4.78 -1.35 -10.60
N MET A 100 -3.78 -2.05 -10.08
CA MET A 100 -3.87 -3.47 -9.75
C MET A 100 -3.97 -3.69 -8.24
N PRO A 101 -4.62 -4.77 -7.80
CA PRO A 101 -4.45 -5.30 -6.44
C PRO A 101 -2.99 -5.53 -6.09
N LEU A 102 -2.66 -5.50 -4.79
CA LEU A 102 -1.29 -5.51 -4.30
C LEU A 102 -0.87 -6.87 -3.73
N ASP A 103 -1.80 -7.60 -3.13
CA ASP A 103 -1.52 -8.79 -2.31
C ASP A 103 -2.13 -10.03 -2.93
N ASP A 104 -1.28 -10.97 -3.37
CA ASP A 104 -1.70 -12.19 -4.06
C ASP A 104 -2.54 -13.11 -3.18
N GLU A 105 -2.20 -13.26 -1.89
CA GLU A 105 -2.98 -14.13 -1.00
C GLU A 105 -4.37 -13.55 -0.74
N SER A 106 -4.44 -12.23 -0.50
CA SER A 106 -5.72 -11.52 -0.39
C SER A 106 -6.54 -11.57 -1.69
N PHE A 107 -5.87 -11.55 -2.83
CA PHE A 107 -6.52 -11.69 -4.13
C PHE A 107 -7.15 -13.07 -4.32
N GLU A 108 -6.49 -14.13 -3.86
CA GLU A 108 -7.00 -15.51 -3.99
C GLU A 108 -8.13 -15.85 -3.01
N ILE A 109 -8.00 -15.45 -1.75
CA ILE A 109 -8.92 -15.92 -0.70
C ILE A 109 -9.65 -14.80 0.05
N GLY A 110 -9.35 -13.53 -0.24
CA GLY A 110 -9.86 -12.38 0.49
C GLY A 110 -9.04 -12.04 1.74
N VAL A 111 -8.93 -10.75 2.05
CA VAL A 111 -8.06 -10.26 3.12
C VAL A 111 -8.48 -10.73 4.52
N VAL A 112 -9.78 -10.87 4.75
CA VAL A 112 -10.29 -11.30 6.05
C VAL A 112 -9.86 -12.74 6.36
N ASP A 113 -9.94 -13.62 5.36
CA ASP A 113 -9.48 -15.01 5.52
C ASP A 113 -7.96 -15.09 5.71
N VAL A 114 -7.20 -14.22 5.02
CA VAL A 114 -5.74 -14.09 5.25
C VAL A 114 -5.43 -13.74 6.70
N ILE A 115 -6.16 -12.78 7.28
CA ILE A 115 -5.94 -12.37 8.67
C ILE A 115 -6.33 -13.49 9.64
N LEU A 116 -7.51 -14.08 9.47
CA LEU A 116 -8.02 -15.11 10.37
C LEU A 116 -7.18 -16.39 10.35
N LYS A 117 -6.46 -16.68 9.27
CA LYS A 117 -5.46 -17.76 9.23
C LYS A 117 -4.22 -17.46 10.08
N ARG A 118 -3.91 -16.19 10.32
CA ARG A 118 -2.65 -15.75 10.95
C ARG A 118 -2.81 -15.33 12.40
N THR A 119 -4.01 -14.83 12.78
CA THR A 119 -4.28 -14.33 14.13
C THR A 119 -5.77 -14.35 14.44
N SER A 120 -6.11 -14.34 15.73
CA SER A 120 -7.46 -14.07 16.21
C SER A 120 -7.62 -12.57 16.45
N LEU A 121 -8.81 -12.04 16.16
CA LEU A 121 -9.09 -10.64 16.41
C LEU A 121 -9.69 -10.45 17.81
N PRO A 122 -9.06 -9.65 18.69
CA PRO A 122 -9.62 -9.30 19.99
C PRO A 122 -10.93 -8.51 19.85
N ASN A 123 -11.79 -8.56 20.86
CA ASN A 123 -12.92 -7.64 20.94
C ASN A 123 -12.41 -6.20 21.08
N TRP A 124 -13.26 -5.24 20.72
CA TRP A 124 -12.89 -3.81 20.80
C TRP A 124 -12.45 -3.37 22.20
N GLU A 125 -13.15 -3.86 23.21
CA GLU A 125 -12.94 -3.53 24.63
C GLU A 125 -11.63 -4.09 25.18
N ASP A 126 -11.12 -5.16 24.58
CA ASP A 126 -9.86 -5.81 24.96
C ASP A 126 -8.63 -5.15 24.33
N ARG A 127 -8.85 -4.21 23.39
CA ARG A 127 -7.76 -3.52 22.69
C ARG A 127 -7.27 -2.31 23.46
N LYS A 128 -5.96 -2.07 23.37
CA LYS A 128 -5.33 -0.90 23.97
C LYS A 128 -5.73 0.37 23.20
N PRO A 129 -6.13 1.47 23.88
CA PRO A 129 -6.44 2.75 23.23
C PRO A 129 -5.15 3.50 22.86
N ILE A 130 -4.31 2.87 22.06
CA ILE A 130 -2.99 3.36 21.63
C ILE A 130 -2.95 3.37 20.11
N ALA A 131 -2.42 4.44 19.54
CA ALA A 131 -2.13 4.54 18.12
C ALA A 131 -0.79 3.82 17.84
N TYR A 132 -0.85 2.74 17.06
CA TYR A 132 0.25 1.81 16.91
C TYR A 132 0.80 1.76 15.49
N TRP A 133 2.12 1.68 15.37
CA TRP A 133 2.76 1.44 14.08
C TRP A 133 4.15 0.81 14.21
N ARG A 134 4.43 -0.13 13.33
CA ARG A 134 5.76 -0.66 13.06
C ARG A 134 5.97 -0.73 11.56
N GLY A 135 7.05 -0.17 11.08
CA GLY A 135 7.37 -0.21 9.66
C GLY A 135 8.82 0.18 9.35
N CYS A 136 9.29 -0.23 8.18
CA CYS A 136 10.64 0.13 7.75
C CYS A 136 10.72 1.59 7.28
N LEU A 137 11.92 2.16 7.36
CA LEU A 137 12.22 3.43 6.71
C LEU A 137 12.22 3.23 5.20
N SER A 138 11.23 3.81 4.54
CA SER A 138 11.11 3.89 3.08
C SER A 138 10.33 5.16 2.73
N GLY A 139 10.30 5.54 1.45
CA GLY A 139 9.60 6.75 1.00
C GLY A 139 10.55 7.83 0.47
N GLY A 140 11.66 7.40 -0.15
CA GLY A 140 12.55 8.21 -0.97
C GLY A 140 13.31 9.27 -0.20
N HIS A 141 12.85 10.50 -0.25
CA HIS A 141 13.60 11.64 0.28
C HIS A 141 13.19 12.01 1.70
N SER A 142 14.17 12.40 2.47
CA SER A 142 14.00 12.88 3.83
C SER A 142 13.60 14.38 3.87
N PRO A 143 12.68 14.74 4.79
CA PRO A 143 12.00 13.91 5.78
C PRO A 143 10.86 13.09 5.16
N THR A 144 10.79 11.80 5.47
CA THR A 144 9.66 10.97 5.06
C THR A 144 8.51 11.09 6.07
N PRO A 145 7.26 10.85 5.67
CA PRO A 145 6.14 10.80 6.62
C PRO A 145 6.39 9.82 7.77
N ARG A 146 7.10 8.72 7.51
CA ARG A 146 7.43 7.69 8.51
C ARG A 146 8.41 8.17 9.57
N THR A 147 9.46 8.89 9.18
CA THR A 147 10.40 9.48 10.14
C THR A 147 9.75 10.59 10.94
N ASN A 148 8.96 11.44 10.30
CA ASN A 148 8.26 12.52 10.98
C ASN A 148 7.20 11.97 11.95
N LEU A 149 6.44 10.94 11.57
CA LEU A 149 5.48 10.28 12.45
C LEU A 149 6.15 9.77 13.73
N VAL A 150 7.27 9.05 13.59
CA VAL A 150 8.01 8.53 14.75
C VAL A 150 8.56 9.66 15.60
N TRP A 151 9.10 10.71 14.98
CA TRP A 151 9.64 11.87 15.68
C TRP A 151 8.55 12.65 16.44
N GLU A 152 7.39 12.84 15.86
CA GLU A 152 6.28 13.57 16.49
C GLU A 152 5.64 12.80 17.65
N LEU A 153 5.74 11.47 17.66
CA LEU A 153 5.00 10.62 18.59
C LEU A 153 5.88 9.81 19.56
N TYR A 154 7.21 9.90 19.50
CA TYR A 154 8.10 9.02 20.31
C TYR A 154 7.89 9.15 21.83
N ASP A 155 7.42 10.28 22.32
CA ASP A 155 7.11 10.57 23.73
C ASP A 155 5.62 10.85 23.99
N PHE A 156 4.77 10.67 22.98
CA PHE A 156 3.35 10.90 23.10
C PHE A 156 2.67 9.70 23.80
N PRO A 157 1.98 9.91 24.96
CA PRO A 157 1.53 8.80 25.81
C PRO A 157 0.47 7.89 25.17
N HIS A 158 -0.17 8.35 24.10
CA HIS A 158 -1.25 7.64 23.40
C HIS A 158 -0.79 7.00 22.09
N ALA A 159 0.52 6.91 21.86
CA ALA A 159 1.09 6.29 20.67
C ALA A 159 2.28 5.37 21.00
N ASP A 160 2.41 4.31 20.22
CA ASP A 160 3.59 3.45 20.19
C ASP A 160 3.97 3.22 18.72
N VAL A 161 4.82 4.11 18.20
CA VAL A 161 5.22 4.17 16.79
C VAL A 161 6.73 4.07 16.69
N LYS A 162 7.23 3.07 15.92
CA LYS A 162 8.67 2.86 15.76
C LYS A 162 9.02 2.34 14.38
N LEU A 163 10.21 2.69 13.93
CA LEU A 163 10.84 2.09 12.77
C LEU A 163 11.36 0.69 13.10
N THR A 164 11.26 -0.24 12.17
CA THR A 164 11.72 -1.63 12.35
C THR A 164 13.03 -1.91 11.64
N ARG A 165 13.28 -1.26 10.53
CA ARG A 165 14.51 -1.39 9.74
C ARG A 165 14.82 -0.10 9.01
N VAL A 166 16.11 0.13 8.87
CA VAL A 166 16.62 1.08 7.90
C VAL A 166 16.97 0.28 6.65
N ARG A 167 16.15 0.37 5.61
CA ARG A 167 16.44 -0.25 4.33
C ARG A 167 16.98 0.79 3.36
N ASN A 168 18.08 0.43 2.68
CA ASN A 168 18.65 1.18 1.56
C ASN A 168 18.70 2.70 1.79
N LEU A 169 19.43 3.11 2.81
CA LEU A 169 19.75 4.52 2.96
C LEU A 169 20.70 4.91 1.82
N ASP A 170 20.24 5.81 0.99
CA ASP A 170 21.14 6.65 0.21
C ASP A 170 22.20 7.22 1.17
N PRO A 171 23.48 7.27 0.78
CA PRO A 171 24.52 7.94 1.55
C PRO A 171 24.14 9.35 2.05
N ALA A 172 23.32 10.09 1.30
CA ALA A 172 22.74 11.36 1.71
C ALA A 172 21.83 11.26 2.95
N HIS A 173 21.33 10.07 3.30
CA HIS A 173 20.50 9.82 4.47
C HIS A 173 21.29 9.27 5.69
N GLN A 174 22.58 9.03 5.56
CA GLN A 174 23.41 8.46 6.63
C GLN A 174 23.45 9.30 7.91
N GLY A 175 23.25 10.62 7.82
CA GLY A 175 23.11 11.48 9.00
C GLY A 175 21.90 11.16 9.89
N ARG A 176 20.96 10.32 9.43
CA ARG A 176 19.78 9.84 10.16
C ARG A 176 19.97 8.47 10.81
N LEU A 177 21.07 7.78 10.54
CA LEU A 177 21.48 6.56 11.24
C LEU A 177 21.73 6.78 12.75
N LEU A 178 21.77 8.04 13.21
CA LEU A 178 21.87 8.38 14.63
C LEU A 178 20.74 7.79 15.49
N PHE A 179 19.65 7.32 14.85
CA PHE A 179 18.51 6.74 15.55
C PHE A 179 18.47 5.21 15.54
N SER A 180 19.32 4.54 14.76
CA SER A 180 19.20 3.09 14.53
C SER A 180 19.43 2.21 15.78
N GLU A 181 20.09 2.72 16.79
CA GLU A 181 20.33 2.05 18.07
C GLU A 181 19.43 2.59 19.21
N ASP A 182 18.69 3.66 18.96
CA ASP A 182 17.83 4.28 19.96
C ASP A 182 16.46 3.59 20.01
N THR A 183 16.23 2.82 21.07
CA THR A 183 14.98 2.09 21.29
C THR A 183 13.73 2.96 21.41
N ARG A 184 13.88 4.28 21.55
CA ARG A 184 12.75 5.22 21.48
C ARG A 184 12.15 5.26 20.08
N PHE A 185 12.99 5.11 19.06
CA PHE A 185 12.63 5.25 17.65
C PHE A 185 12.59 3.93 16.89
N TYR A 186 13.26 2.89 17.40
CA TYR A 186 13.39 1.59 16.74
C TYR A 186 12.93 0.44 17.61
N ASP A 187 12.36 -0.57 16.95
CA ASP A 187 11.96 -1.86 17.56
C ASP A 187 12.10 -2.97 16.51
N ASN A 188 11.99 -4.20 16.94
CA ASN A 188 11.87 -5.34 16.03
C ASN A 188 10.54 -5.33 15.26
N GLU A 189 10.53 -5.97 14.12
CA GLU A 189 9.27 -6.25 13.41
C GLU A 189 8.31 -7.01 14.32
N LYS A 190 7.02 -6.66 14.22
CA LYS A 190 5.94 -7.30 14.97
C LYS A 190 4.97 -7.97 14.01
N GLY A 191 4.46 -9.10 14.41
CA GLY A 191 3.41 -9.81 13.68
C GLY A 191 2.04 -9.13 13.78
N LEU A 192 1.09 -9.65 13.04
CA LEU A 192 -0.30 -9.18 13.09
C LEU A 192 -0.91 -9.32 14.49
N ASP A 193 -0.52 -10.37 15.21
CA ASP A 193 -0.95 -10.65 16.58
C ASP A 193 -0.63 -9.53 17.58
N GLU A 194 0.44 -8.75 17.34
CA GLU A 194 0.71 -7.57 18.14
C GLU A 194 -0.08 -6.36 17.67
N HIS A 195 -0.17 -6.13 16.35
CA HIS A 195 -0.89 -4.98 15.80
C HIS A 195 -2.37 -4.96 16.22
N VAL A 196 -3.06 -6.09 16.11
CA VAL A 196 -4.51 -6.18 16.40
C VAL A 196 -4.87 -5.97 17.88
N LYS A 197 -3.90 -5.92 18.79
CA LYS A 197 -4.11 -5.55 20.19
C LYS A 197 -4.39 -4.07 20.42
N HIS A 198 -4.29 -3.25 19.39
CA HIS A 198 -4.41 -1.79 19.49
C HIS A 198 -5.65 -1.30 18.75
N LYS A 199 -6.35 -0.31 19.34
CA LYS A 199 -7.57 0.27 18.76
C LYS A 199 -7.30 1.03 17.47
N TYR A 200 -6.12 1.62 17.32
CA TYR A 200 -5.79 2.52 16.22
C TYR A 200 -4.49 2.05 15.56
N ILE A 201 -4.49 1.87 14.23
CA ILE A 201 -3.31 1.42 13.50
C ILE A 201 -3.03 2.38 12.35
N PHE A 202 -1.80 2.88 12.30
CA PHE A 202 -1.39 3.77 11.21
C PHE A 202 -1.14 3.01 9.91
N ILE A 203 -1.58 3.62 8.83
CA ILE A 203 -1.21 3.33 7.45
C ILE A 203 -0.39 4.52 6.96
N VAL A 204 0.90 4.32 6.74
CA VAL A 204 1.82 5.40 6.36
C VAL A 204 2.49 5.06 5.05
N ASP A 205 2.33 5.90 4.05
CA ASP A 205 2.93 5.69 2.74
C ASP A 205 4.46 5.56 2.84
N GLY A 206 5.00 4.69 1.99
CA GLY A 206 6.43 4.55 1.74
C GLY A 206 6.78 5.18 0.40
N ASN A 207 7.44 4.40 -0.48
CA ASN A 207 7.75 4.85 -1.84
C ASN A 207 6.49 5.14 -2.67
N CYS A 208 5.42 4.42 -2.36
CA CYS A 208 4.13 4.51 -3.00
C CYS A 208 3.04 4.20 -1.95
N ILE A 209 2.13 3.31 -2.25
CA ILE A 209 1.12 2.80 -1.31
C ILE A 209 1.75 1.94 -0.22
N ALA A 210 1.28 2.06 1.01
CA ALA A 210 1.69 1.17 2.09
C ALA A 210 1.10 -0.24 1.87
N SER A 211 1.92 -1.28 1.97
CA SER A 211 1.47 -2.68 1.88
C SER A 211 0.50 -3.08 2.99
N SER A 212 0.44 -2.31 4.06
CA SER A 212 -0.44 -2.56 5.20
C SER A 212 -1.91 -2.18 4.97
N HIS A 213 -2.26 -1.47 3.89
CA HIS A 213 -3.63 -1.00 3.70
C HIS A 213 -4.67 -2.11 3.88
N GLN A 214 -4.57 -3.18 3.13
CA GLN A 214 -5.61 -4.20 3.11
C GLN A 214 -5.82 -4.85 4.49
N TRP A 215 -4.75 -5.30 5.13
CA TRP A 215 -4.88 -5.99 6.40
C TRP A 215 -5.26 -5.05 7.55
N VAL A 216 -4.87 -3.76 7.53
CA VAL A 216 -5.30 -2.81 8.56
C VAL A 216 -6.80 -2.57 8.51
N PHE A 217 -7.39 -2.42 7.32
CA PHE A 217 -8.84 -2.31 7.18
C PHE A 217 -9.57 -3.56 7.69
N ALA A 218 -8.95 -4.74 7.58
CA ALA A 218 -9.52 -6.01 8.02
C ALA A 218 -9.12 -6.41 9.46
N SER A 219 -8.41 -5.55 10.20
CA SER A 219 -7.88 -5.84 11.54
C SER A 219 -8.89 -5.66 12.67
N GLY A 220 -10.02 -4.99 12.42
CA GLY A 220 -10.95 -4.55 13.46
C GLY A 220 -10.46 -3.37 14.30
N SER A 221 -9.39 -2.70 13.87
CA SER A 221 -8.88 -1.44 14.43
C SER A 221 -9.27 -0.27 13.53
N VAL A 222 -9.23 0.95 14.04
CA VAL A 222 -9.40 2.14 13.21
C VAL A 222 -8.16 2.34 12.34
N PRO A 223 -8.27 2.38 11.02
CA PRO A 223 -7.18 2.79 10.16
C PRO A 223 -6.95 4.30 10.30
N ILE A 224 -5.75 4.72 10.70
CA ILE A 224 -5.32 6.13 10.64
C ILE A 224 -4.41 6.27 9.42
N MET A 225 -4.85 7.01 8.42
CA MET A 225 -4.14 7.13 7.16
C MET A 225 -3.33 8.43 7.09
N VAL A 226 -2.02 8.26 6.87
CA VAL A 226 -1.05 9.31 6.53
C VAL A 226 -0.58 9.02 5.11
N THR A 227 -1.33 9.49 4.13
CA THR A 227 -1.10 9.18 2.71
C THR A 227 -0.99 10.47 1.90
N HIS A 228 -0.15 10.43 0.88
CA HIS A 228 -0.05 11.57 -0.03
C HIS A 228 -1.39 11.79 -0.75
N PRO A 229 -1.94 13.00 -0.77
CA PRO A 229 -3.30 13.25 -1.31
C PRO A 229 -3.45 12.87 -2.78
N GLU A 230 -2.37 12.98 -3.55
CA GLU A 230 -2.34 12.69 -4.99
C GLU A 230 -1.97 11.24 -5.33
N ASN A 231 -1.74 10.39 -4.33
CA ASN A 231 -1.58 8.95 -4.58
C ASN A 231 -2.91 8.36 -5.01
N GLU A 232 -2.90 7.66 -6.15
CA GLU A 232 -4.03 6.90 -6.66
C GLU A 232 -3.73 5.41 -6.63
N TYR A 233 -4.66 4.63 -6.08
CA TYR A 233 -4.61 3.16 -6.02
C TYR A 233 -6.01 2.58 -6.22
N TRP A 234 -6.09 1.32 -6.59
CA TRP A 234 -7.29 0.72 -7.16
C TRP A 234 -8.56 0.85 -6.30
N PHE A 235 -8.45 0.84 -4.97
CA PHE A 235 -9.58 0.92 -4.05
C PHE A 235 -9.86 2.31 -3.47
N LYS A 236 -8.99 3.31 -3.73
CA LYS A 236 -9.13 4.67 -3.14
C LYS A 236 -10.50 5.29 -3.39
N LYS A 237 -11.03 5.12 -4.60
CA LYS A 237 -12.34 5.68 -5.01
C LYS A 237 -13.53 5.16 -4.19
N TYR A 238 -13.37 4.05 -3.48
CA TYR A 238 -14.41 3.46 -2.64
C TYR A 238 -14.29 3.87 -1.17
N LEU A 239 -13.18 4.50 -0.77
CA LEU A 239 -12.93 4.93 0.60
C LEU A 239 -13.67 6.23 0.93
N LYS A 240 -14.11 6.34 2.18
CA LYS A 240 -14.76 7.54 2.72
C LYS A 240 -14.09 7.91 4.05
N PRO A 241 -13.40 9.10 4.12
CA PRO A 241 -12.82 9.58 5.36
C PRO A 241 -13.90 9.84 6.41
N GLY A 242 -13.59 9.61 7.68
CA GLY A 242 -14.53 9.71 8.79
C GLY A 242 -15.56 8.58 8.87
N PHE A 243 -15.59 7.68 7.87
CA PHE A 243 -16.50 6.54 7.83
C PHE A 243 -15.74 5.21 7.79
N HIS A 244 -14.76 5.03 6.89
CA HIS A 244 -13.95 3.82 6.78
C HIS A 244 -12.57 3.97 7.44
N TYR A 245 -12.10 5.19 7.64
CA TYR A 245 -10.80 5.50 8.20
C TYR A 245 -10.76 6.94 8.70
N VAL A 246 -9.75 7.26 9.48
CA VAL A 246 -9.45 8.63 9.88
C VAL A 246 -8.25 9.12 9.10
N SER A 247 -8.37 10.28 8.47
CA SER A 247 -7.29 10.91 7.73
C SER A 247 -6.49 11.83 8.64
N VAL A 248 -5.18 11.73 8.58
CA VAL A 248 -4.24 12.71 9.12
C VAL A 248 -3.61 13.44 7.94
N LYS A 249 -3.43 14.74 8.07
CA LYS A 249 -2.76 15.54 7.05
C LYS A 249 -1.35 15.01 6.78
N TYR A 250 -0.90 15.09 5.54
CA TYR A 250 0.41 14.57 5.15
C TYR A 250 1.58 15.28 5.85
N ASP A 251 1.39 16.54 6.26
CA ASP A 251 2.34 17.33 7.05
C ASP A 251 2.27 17.04 8.56
N LEU A 252 1.37 16.14 8.99
CA LEU A 252 1.14 15.73 10.38
C LEU A 252 0.65 16.83 11.32
N SER A 253 0.20 17.97 10.80
CA SER A 253 -0.17 19.13 11.62
C SER A 253 -1.37 18.90 12.54
N ASP A 254 -2.22 17.89 12.27
CA ASP A 254 -3.39 17.51 13.06
C ASP A 254 -3.25 16.14 13.76
N LEU A 255 -2.03 15.58 13.78
CA LEU A 255 -1.77 14.21 14.22
C LEU A 255 -2.19 13.93 15.67
N LYS A 256 -1.70 14.72 16.62
CA LYS A 256 -1.97 14.52 18.05
C LYS A 256 -3.44 14.79 18.37
N GLU A 257 -4.02 15.85 17.82
CA GLU A 257 -5.44 16.17 17.94
C GLU A 257 -6.34 15.03 17.43
N THR A 258 -5.97 14.43 16.30
CA THR A 258 -6.70 13.29 15.72
C THR A 258 -6.68 12.08 16.65
N ILE A 259 -5.54 11.75 17.25
CA ILE A 259 -5.44 10.63 18.21
C ILE A 259 -6.28 10.92 19.45
N GLU A 260 -6.16 12.11 20.01
CA GLU A 260 -6.95 12.54 21.19
C GLU A 260 -8.45 12.49 20.89
N TRP A 261 -8.86 12.92 19.70
CA TRP A 261 -10.26 12.84 19.28
C TRP A 261 -10.75 11.39 19.26
N LEU A 262 -9.97 10.45 18.72
CA LEU A 262 -10.33 9.02 18.70
C LEU A 262 -10.51 8.46 20.11
N ILE A 263 -9.62 8.81 21.03
CA ILE A 263 -9.70 8.37 22.43
C ILE A 263 -10.94 8.93 23.12
N ASN A 264 -11.23 10.21 22.91
CA ASN A 264 -12.35 10.90 23.53
C ASN A 264 -13.71 10.56 22.88
N ASN A 265 -13.71 9.87 21.73
CA ASN A 265 -14.91 9.47 20.99
C ASN A 265 -14.91 7.96 20.69
N ASP A 266 -14.70 7.12 21.71
CA ASP A 266 -14.49 5.67 21.56
C ASP A 266 -15.62 4.97 20.80
N ASP A 267 -16.89 5.33 21.02
CA ASP A 267 -18.02 4.76 20.29
C ASP A 267 -17.96 5.06 18.78
N LYS A 268 -17.55 6.30 18.41
CA LYS A 268 -17.38 6.67 17.00
C LYS A 268 -16.17 5.97 16.38
N ALA A 269 -15.09 5.84 17.16
CA ALA A 269 -13.91 5.10 16.74
C ALA A 269 -14.25 3.63 16.47
N LYS A 270 -15.01 3.00 17.36
CA LYS A 270 -15.54 1.64 17.18
C LYS A 270 -16.35 1.51 15.89
N GLN A 271 -17.26 2.44 15.65
CA GLN A 271 -18.07 2.44 14.43
C GLN A 271 -17.21 2.56 13.15
N ILE A 272 -16.15 3.39 13.17
CA ILE A 272 -15.22 3.50 12.04
C ILE A 272 -14.48 2.18 11.83
N ALA A 273 -14.04 1.51 12.90
CA ALA A 273 -13.37 0.22 12.80
C ALA A 273 -14.30 -0.88 12.25
N GLU A 274 -15.56 -0.89 12.65
CA GLU A 274 -16.59 -1.80 12.11
C GLU A 274 -16.83 -1.53 10.61
N ASN A 275 -16.99 -0.27 10.23
CA ASN A 275 -17.15 0.13 8.83
C ASN A 275 -15.92 -0.23 7.99
N ALA A 276 -14.71 -0.08 8.54
CA ALA A 276 -13.46 -0.50 7.89
C ALA A 276 -13.45 -2.01 7.62
N MET A 277 -13.88 -2.81 8.60
CA MET A 277 -13.97 -4.26 8.47
C MET A 277 -14.98 -4.66 7.39
N GLU A 278 -16.18 -4.06 7.38
CA GLU A 278 -17.17 -4.34 6.34
C GLU A 278 -16.69 -3.91 4.95
N PHE A 279 -16.00 -2.77 4.85
CA PHE A 279 -15.33 -2.37 3.62
C PHE A 279 -14.32 -3.42 3.16
N ALA A 280 -13.49 -3.93 4.07
CA ALA A 280 -12.46 -4.92 3.75
C ALA A 280 -13.08 -6.26 3.31
N LYS A 281 -14.12 -6.74 4.01
CA LYS A 281 -14.85 -7.95 3.65
C LYS A 281 -15.39 -7.90 2.23
N TYR A 282 -15.92 -6.77 1.82
CA TYR A 282 -16.51 -6.58 0.50
C TYR A 282 -15.45 -6.27 -0.57
N THR A 283 -14.70 -5.17 -0.37
CA THR A 283 -13.82 -4.62 -1.42
C THR A 283 -12.56 -5.47 -1.63
N PHE A 284 -12.04 -6.09 -0.57
CA PHE A 284 -10.88 -6.97 -0.64
C PHE A 284 -11.26 -8.46 -0.64
N SER A 285 -12.50 -8.80 -0.97
CA SER A 285 -12.87 -10.18 -1.28
C SER A 285 -12.24 -10.61 -2.61
N SER A 286 -11.96 -11.90 -2.75
CA SER A 286 -11.45 -12.46 -3.99
C SER A 286 -12.38 -12.13 -5.18
N GLU A 287 -13.68 -12.33 -5.01
CA GLU A 287 -14.68 -12.06 -6.05
C GLU A 287 -14.66 -10.61 -6.53
N PHE A 288 -14.64 -9.64 -5.59
CA PHE A 288 -14.62 -8.22 -5.95
C PHE A 288 -13.32 -7.84 -6.68
N GLN A 289 -12.18 -8.31 -6.20
CA GLN A 289 -10.87 -8.01 -6.79
C GLN A 289 -10.76 -8.57 -8.22
N HIS A 290 -11.23 -9.79 -8.47
CA HIS A 290 -11.29 -10.39 -9.82
C HIS A 290 -12.23 -9.61 -10.74
N GLY A 291 -13.43 -9.29 -10.25
CA GLY A 291 -14.40 -8.49 -11.01
C GLY A 291 -13.88 -7.10 -11.36
N TYR A 292 -13.18 -6.47 -10.42
CA TYR A 292 -12.51 -5.18 -10.62
C TYR A 292 -11.46 -5.28 -11.74
N LEU A 293 -10.54 -6.24 -11.66
CA LEU A 293 -9.50 -6.43 -12.69
C LEU A 293 -10.10 -6.67 -14.08
N MET A 294 -11.07 -7.56 -14.17
CA MET A 294 -11.78 -7.85 -15.43
C MET A 294 -12.35 -6.57 -16.05
N LYS A 295 -13.04 -5.76 -15.24
CA LYS A 295 -13.64 -4.51 -15.70
C LYS A 295 -12.60 -3.49 -16.15
N GLU A 296 -11.55 -3.29 -15.37
CA GLU A 296 -10.53 -2.28 -15.68
C GLU A 296 -9.68 -2.67 -16.89
N ILE A 297 -9.32 -3.94 -17.04
CA ILE A 297 -8.58 -4.42 -18.22
C ILE A 297 -9.44 -4.24 -19.49
N LYS A 298 -10.73 -4.60 -19.45
CA LYS A 298 -11.64 -4.36 -20.59
C LYS A 298 -11.74 -2.88 -20.92
N ARG A 299 -11.87 -2.01 -19.91
CA ARG A 299 -11.91 -0.55 -20.10
C ARG A 299 -10.67 -0.04 -20.83
N VAL A 300 -9.46 -0.40 -20.37
CA VAL A 300 -8.21 0.08 -20.99
C VAL A 300 -7.94 -0.57 -22.34
N ALA A 301 -8.44 -1.78 -22.57
CA ALA A 301 -8.37 -2.45 -23.85
C ALA A 301 -9.38 -1.90 -24.89
N GLY A 302 -10.38 -1.16 -24.45
CA GLY A 302 -11.43 -0.61 -25.32
C GLY A 302 -12.39 -1.67 -25.85
N VAL A 303 -12.80 -2.62 -24.98
CA VAL A 303 -13.75 -3.70 -25.27
C VAL A 303 -14.77 -3.86 -24.14
#